data_3ac2d56bb4ddf3cd32baf2a22a62e8dc
#
_entry.id   3ac2d56bb4ddf3cd32baf2a22a62e8dc
#
_cell.length_a   1.000
_cell.length_b   1.000
_cell.length_c   1.000
_cell.angle_alpha   90.00
_cell.angle_beta   90.00
_cell.angle_gamma   90.00
#
_symmetry.space_group_name_H-M   'P 1'
#
loop_
_entity.id
_entity.type
_entity.pdbx_description
1 polymer ?
#
loop_
_entity_poly.entity_id
_entity_poly.type
_entity_poly.pdbx_seq_one_letter_code
_entity_poly.pdbx_strand_id
1 'polypeptide(L)'
;ETSEVKKYPDGAVDDKVSQIKESYETTVKNYYGMELSDFITSYLKTTEDDFNTKIEEQAKKTVQLEQALRLIAKKEKLELSDKDYEKEMKTYAKNAGADDEDNLKTMILCDKVLDFLVDNCKQTEDASTSTGTSSTGTPSTDDK
;
A
#
# COMPACT_ATOMS: atom_id res chain seq x y z
N GLU A 1 -6.01 -20.06 -7.74
CA GLU A 1 -7.35 -19.99 -7.09
C GLU A 1 -7.61 -18.53 -6.72
N THR A 2 -8.68 -17.96 -7.26
CA THR A 2 -9.13 -16.61 -6.92
C THR A 2 -9.87 -16.67 -5.60
N SER A 3 -9.32 -16.02 -4.57
CA SER A 3 -10.00 -15.88 -3.28
C SER A 3 -11.06 -14.80 -3.39
N GLU A 4 -12.28 -15.09 -2.98
CA GLU A 4 -13.39 -14.14 -2.95
C GLU A 4 -13.70 -13.74 -1.52
N VAL A 5 -13.82 -12.42 -1.28
CA VAL A 5 -14.23 -11.91 0.03
C VAL A 5 -15.74 -11.98 0.15
N LYS A 6 -16.22 -12.83 1.06
CA LYS A 6 -17.65 -12.97 1.33
C LYS A 6 -18.22 -11.85 2.20
N LYS A 7 -17.43 -11.31 3.11
CA LYS A 7 -17.83 -10.22 4.02
C LYS A 7 -16.59 -9.46 4.50
N TYR A 8 -16.67 -8.13 4.49
CA TYR A 8 -15.68 -7.27 5.13
C TYR A 8 -15.99 -7.14 6.62
N PRO A 9 -14.97 -6.93 7.48
CA PRO A 9 -15.20 -6.54 8.87
C PRO A 9 -16.03 -5.25 8.94
N ASP A 10 -16.90 -5.15 9.93
CA ASP A 10 -17.78 -4.00 10.07
C ASP A 10 -16.94 -2.72 10.30
N GLY A 11 -17.21 -1.67 9.52
CA GLY A 11 -16.49 -0.40 9.57
C GLY A 11 -15.12 -0.38 8.86
N ALA A 12 -14.48 -1.53 8.61
CA ALA A 12 -13.10 -1.54 8.10
C ALA A 12 -12.92 -0.84 6.74
N VAL A 13 -13.93 -0.92 5.86
CA VAL A 13 -13.88 -0.21 4.57
C VAL A 13 -14.06 1.28 4.77
N ASP A 14 -14.99 1.70 5.63
CA ASP A 14 -15.27 3.12 5.89
C ASP A 14 -14.07 3.80 6.58
N ASP A 15 -13.44 3.13 7.53
CA ASP A 15 -12.22 3.60 8.20
C ASP A 15 -11.08 3.76 7.17
N LYS A 16 -10.93 2.79 6.27
CA LYS A 16 -9.91 2.86 5.22
C LYS A 16 -10.20 3.96 4.20
N VAL A 17 -11.45 4.18 3.83
CA VAL A 17 -11.87 5.32 2.99
C VAL A 17 -11.49 6.64 3.64
N SER A 18 -11.77 6.79 4.93
CA SER A 18 -11.43 7.99 5.70
C SER A 18 -9.92 8.24 5.73
N GLN A 19 -9.12 7.22 6.03
CA GLN A 19 -7.65 7.31 6.02
C GLN A 19 -7.10 7.73 4.64
N ILE A 20 -7.61 7.13 3.56
CA ILE A 20 -7.17 7.45 2.20
C ILE A 20 -7.51 8.91 1.88
N LYS A 21 -8.73 9.36 2.18
CA LYS A 21 -9.15 10.75 1.93
C LYS A 21 -8.30 11.76 2.71
N GLU A 22 -8.08 11.53 3.99
CA GLU A 22 -7.24 12.38 4.83
C GLU A 22 -5.80 12.49 4.31
N SER A 23 -5.26 11.37 3.84
CA SER A 23 -3.95 11.35 3.17
C SER A 23 -3.93 12.20 1.90
N TYR A 24 -4.98 12.12 1.07
CA TYR A 24 -5.13 12.97 -0.12
C TYR A 24 -5.27 14.44 0.26
N GLU A 25 -6.12 14.78 1.23
CA GLU A 25 -6.31 16.17 1.72
C GLU A 25 -4.98 16.76 2.18
N THR A 26 -4.26 16.03 3.02
CA THR A 26 -2.95 16.45 3.54
C THR A 26 -1.94 16.66 2.41
N THR A 27 -1.88 15.70 1.49
CA THR A 27 -0.97 15.77 0.35
C THR A 27 -1.30 16.94 -0.57
N VAL A 28 -2.55 17.11 -0.94
CA VAL A 28 -3.01 18.20 -1.82
C VAL A 28 -2.76 19.56 -1.18
N LYS A 29 -3.05 19.70 0.11
CA LYS A 29 -2.80 20.93 0.85
C LYS A 29 -1.32 21.28 0.93
N ASN A 30 -0.48 20.29 1.20
CA ASN A 30 0.96 20.52 1.36
C ASN A 30 1.69 20.79 0.04
N TYR A 31 1.33 20.11 -1.04
CA TYR A 31 2.03 20.22 -2.32
C TYR A 31 1.41 21.22 -3.30
N TYR A 32 0.09 21.40 -3.24
CA TYR A 32 -0.64 22.24 -4.19
C TYR A 32 -1.26 23.48 -3.54
N GLY A 33 -1.32 23.53 -2.20
CA GLY A 33 -1.87 24.67 -1.48
C GLY A 33 -3.36 24.91 -1.72
N MET A 34 -4.11 23.87 -2.09
CA MET A 34 -5.54 23.96 -2.42
C MET A 34 -6.36 22.94 -1.64
N GLU A 35 -7.67 23.08 -1.65
CA GLU A 35 -8.57 22.12 -1.05
C GLU A 35 -8.76 20.90 -1.97
N LEU A 36 -9.09 19.74 -1.39
CA LEU A 36 -9.25 18.48 -2.14
C LEU A 36 -10.34 18.58 -3.22
N SER A 37 -11.47 19.25 -2.93
CA SER A 37 -12.57 19.47 -3.90
C SER A 37 -12.12 20.23 -5.14
N ASP A 38 -11.31 21.29 -4.94
CA ASP A 38 -10.75 22.07 -6.04
C ASP A 38 -9.74 21.27 -6.85
N PHE A 39 -8.94 20.44 -6.17
CA PHE A 39 -8.00 19.54 -6.82
C PHE A 39 -8.71 18.48 -7.68
N ILE A 40 -9.78 17.88 -7.16
CA ILE A 40 -10.58 16.88 -7.89
C ILE A 40 -11.19 17.49 -9.15
N THR A 41 -11.79 18.66 -9.05
CA THR A 41 -12.52 19.27 -10.17
C THR A 41 -11.59 19.95 -11.17
N SER A 42 -10.61 20.73 -10.69
CA SER A 42 -9.77 21.57 -11.54
C SER A 42 -8.53 20.83 -12.06
N TYR A 43 -7.94 19.96 -11.27
CA TYR A 43 -6.69 19.25 -11.60
C TYR A 43 -6.94 17.85 -12.15
N LEU A 44 -7.72 17.02 -11.43
CA LEU A 44 -8.06 15.68 -11.88
C LEU A 44 -9.17 15.68 -12.96
N LYS A 45 -9.92 16.78 -13.10
CA LYS A 45 -11.03 16.93 -14.07
C LYS A 45 -12.06 15.80 -13.97
N THR A 46 -12.39 15.43 -12.75
CA THR A 46 -13.38 14.41 -12.42
C THR A 46 -14.40 14.96 -11.41
N THR A 47 -15.45 14.22 -11.15
CA THR A 47 -16.43 14.57 -10.12
C THR A 47 -16.02 14.04 -8.75
N GLU A 48 -16.52 14.65 -7.67
CA GLU A 48 -16.32 14.13 -6.32
C GLU A 48 -16.92 12.73 -6.15
N ASP A 49 -18.05 12.46 -6.81
CA ASP A 49 -18.70 11.15 -6.76
C ASP A 49 -17.84 10.05 -7.41
N ASP A 50 -17.27 10.34 -8.60
CA ASP A 50 -16.36 9.41 -9.27
C ASP A 50 -15.06 9.20 -8.46
N PHE A 51 -14.55 10.27 -7.85
CA PHE A 51 -13.39 10.17 -6.96
C PHE A 51 -13.71 9.31 -5.73
N ASN A 52 -14.83 9.57 -5.07
CA ASN A 52 -15.27 8.79 -3.90
C ASN A 52 -15.47 7.31 -4.24
N THR A 53 -16.05 7.01 -5.39
CA THR A 53 -16.24 5.63 -5.87
C THR A 53 -14.89 4.92 -6.04
N LYS A 54 -13.90 5.58 -6.63
CA LYS A 54 -12.55 5.02 -6.79
C LYS A 54 -11.84 4.81 -5.46
N ILE A 55 -11.99 5.74 -4.52
CA ILE A 55 -11.43 5.59 -3.15
C ILE A 55 -12.07 4.40 -2.44
N GLU A 56 -13.39 4.22 -2.54
CA GLU A 56 -14.08 3.08 -1.95
C GLU A 56 -13.62 1.75 -2.55
N GLU A 57 -13.46 1.68 -3.88
CA GLU A 57 -12.92 0.48 -4.54
C GLU A 57 -11.48 0.18 -4.09
N GLN A 58 -10.66 1.21 -3.95
CA GLN A 58 -9.28 1.06 -3.44
C GLN A 58 -9.28 0.60 -1.98
N ALA A 59 -10.12 1.18 -1.13
CA ALA A 59 -10.28 0.79 0.26
C ALA A 59 -10.69 -0.69 0.39
N LYS A 60 -11.67 -1.13 -0.40
CA LYS A 60 -12.09 -2.54 -0.44
C LYS A 60 -10.93 -3.47 -0.80
N LYS A 61 -10.15 -3.14 -1.83
CA LYS A 61 -8.97 -3.93 -2.23
C LYS A 61 -7.92 -3.98 -1.13
N THR A 62 -7.66 -2.85 -0.47
CA THR A 62 -6.69 -2.77 0.63
C THR A 62 -7.14 -3.61 1.82
N VAL A 63 -8.39 -3.48 2.27
CA VAL A 63 -8.95 -4.28 3.36
C VAL A 63 -8.93 -5.78 3.02
N GLN A 64 -9.25 -6.12 1.77
CA GLN A 64 -9.19 -7.50 1.28
C GLN A 64 -7.77 -8.07 1.40
N LEU A 65 -6.77 -7.32 0.95
CA LEU A 65 -5.37 -7.72 1.04
C LEU A 65 -4.92 -7.88 2.50
N GLU A 66 -5.22 -6.90 3.35
CA GLU A 66 -4.90 -6.95 4.78
C GLU A 66 -5.50 -8.18 5.47
N GLN A 67 -6.77 -8.50 5.17
CA GLN A 67 -7.41 -9.70 5.71
C GLN A 67 -6.78 -11.00 5.20
N ALA A 68 -6.41 -11.06 3.93
CA ALA A 68 -5.70 -12.20 3.36
C ALA A 68 -4.34 -12.41 4.04
N LEU A 69 -3.56 -11.34 4.23
CA LEU A 69 -2.27 -11.39 4.92
C LEU A 69 -2.43 -11.82 6.39
N ARG A 70 -3.43 -11.30 7.11
CA ARG A 70 -3.75 -11.74 8.49
C ARG A 70 -4.10 -13.23 8.57
N LEU A 71 -4.85 -13.75 7.60
CA LEU A 71 -5.17 -15.18 7.53
C LEU A 71 -3.93 -16.05 7.28
N ILE A 72 -3.04 -15.59 6.40
CA ILE A 72 -1.75 -16.27 6.15
C ILE A 72 -0.90 -16.24 7.42
N ALA A 73 -0.75 -15.07 8.06
CA ALA A 73 -0.01 -14.94 9.31
C ALA A 73 -0.49 -15.93 10.37
N LYS A 74 -1.79 -16.02 10.55
CA LYS A 74 -2.40 -16.96 11.50
C LYS A 74 -2.15 -18.42 11.14
N LYS A 75 -2.30 -18.76 9.85
CA LYS A 75 -2.11 -20.13 9.36
C LYS A 75 -0.65 -20.58 9.48
N GLU A 76 0.27 -19.71 9.13
CA GLU A 76 1.72 -19.99 9.13
C GLU A 76 2.40 -19.66 10.48
N LYS A 77 1.61 -19.22 11.49
CA LYS A 77 2.09 -18.86 12.85
C LYS A 77 3.17 -17.78 12.84
N LEU A 78 2.99 -16.77 11.99
CA LEU A 78 3.88 -15.63 11.84
C LEU A 78 3.50 -14.46 12.77
N GLU A 79 2.48 -14.64 13.61
CA GLU A 79 2.07 -13.62 14.59
C GLU A 79 3.21 -13.37 15.59
N LEU A 80 3.50 -12.10 15.80
CA LEU A 80 4.52 -11.67 16.73
C LEU A 80 4.00 -11.67 18.17
N SER A 81 4.88 -11.98 19.12
CA SER A 81 4.61 -11.70 20.53
C SER A 81 4.56 -10.19 20.78
N ASP A 82 3.89 -9.74 21.83
CA ASP A 82 3.82 -8.33 22.20
C ASP A 82 5.21 -7.67 22.33
N LYS A 83 6.19 -8.42 22.85
CA LYS A 83 7.57 -7.94 22.99
C LYS A 83 8.28 -7.72 21.64
N ASP A 84 7.99 -8.58 20.67
CA ASP A 84 8.57 -8.45 19.34
C ASP A 84 7.91 -7.29 18.59
N TYR A 85 6.60 -7.09 18.78
CA TYR A 85 5.91 -5.90 18.28
C TYR A 85 6.49 -4.61 18.85
N GLU A 86 6.69 -4.51 20.17
CA GLU A 86 7.27 -3.32 20.79
C GLU A 86 8.65 -2.97 20.23
N LYS A 87 9.47 -3.98 19.95
CA LYS A 87 10.80 -3.79 19.38
C LYS A 87 10.73 -3.26 17.93
N GLU A 88 9.87 -3.85 17.13
CA GLU A 88 9.72 -3.47 15.73
C GLU A 88 9.00 -2.13 15.58
N MET A 89 7.97 -1.85 16.37
CA MET A 89 7.28 -0.57 16.39
C MET A 89 8.21 0.62 16.61
N LYS A 90 9.23 0.48 17.49
CA LYS A 90 10.22 1.55 17.69
C LYS A 90 11.02 1.87 16.42
N THR A 91 11.23 0.88 15.59
CA THR A 91 11.94 1.05 14.31
C THR A 91 11.01 1.65 13.26
N TYR A 92 9.78 1.15 13.16
CA TYR A 92 8.77 1.64 12.22
C TYR A 92 8.29 3.05 12.54
N ALA A 93 8.01 3.37 13.79
CA ALA A 93 7.58 4.71 14.21
C ALA A 93 8.60 5.79 13.86
N LYS A 94 9.90 5.49 13.92
CA LYS A 94 10.95 6.42 13.51
C LYS A 94 10.95 6.71 12.00
N ASN A 95 10.54 5.74 11.19
CA ASN A 95 10.61 5.81 9.74
C ASN A 95 9.30 6.27 9.09
N ALA A 96 8.16 5.91 9.68
CA ALA A 96 6.84 6.12 9.09
C ALA A 96 6.08 7.34 9.64
N GLY A 97 6.52 7.92 10.79
CA GLY A 97 5.80 9.03 11.41
C GLY A 97 4.36 8.68 11.82
N ALA A 98 4.05 7.41 11.99
CA ALA A 98 2.70 6.93 12.27
C ALA A 98 2.48 6.92 13.78
N ASP A 99 1.46 7.63 14.23
CA ASP A 99 1.07 7.71 15.64
C ASP A 99 0.04 6.64 16.04
N ASP A 100 -0.47 5.85 15.09
CA ASP A 100 -1.48 4.81 15.29
C ASP A 100 -0.83 3.44 15.48
N GLU A 101 -0.90 2.93 16.71
CA GLU A 101 -0.33 1.64 17.11
C GLU A 101 -0.93 0.46 16.35
N ASP A 102 -2.23 0.46 16.10
CA ASP A 102 -2.91 -0.64 15.40
C ASP A 102 -2.53 -0.67 13.91
N ASN A 103 -2.34 0.49 13.32
CA ASN A 103 -1.86 0.60 11.94
C ASN A 103 -0.42 0.10 11.83
N LEU A 104 0.46 0.50 12.76
CA LEU A 104 1.84 0.01 12.82
C LEU A 104 1.91 -1.52 13.01
N LYS A 105 1.11 -2.09 13.89
CA LYS A 105 1.01 -3.55 14.06
C LYS A 105 0.60 -4.25 12.76
N THR A 106 -0.35 -3.68 12.05
CA THR A 106 -0.81 -4.21 10.77
C THR A 106 0.29 -4.16 9.72
N MET A 107 1.02 -3.04 9.62
CA MET A 107 2.14 -2.89 8.69
C MET A 107 3.25 -3.91 8.96
N ILE A 108 3.68 -4.04 10.22
CA ILE A 108 4.70 -5.01 10.63
C ILE A 108 4.28 -6.45 10.28
N LEU A 109 3.02 -6.80 10.54
CA LEU A 109 2.49 -8.11 10.20
C LEU A 109 2.47 -8.36 8.70
N CYS A 110 2.04 -7.37 7.92
CA CYS A 110 2.02 -7.45 6.46
C CYS A 110 3.42 -7.66 5.89
N ASP A 111 4.41 -6.92 6.35
CA ASP A 111 5.80 -7.05 5.89
C ASP A 111 6.35 -8.44 6.19
N LYS A 112 6.14 -8.96 7.40
CA LYS A 112 6.57 -10.32 7.74
C LYS A 112 5.92 -11.41 6.88
N VAL A 113 4.64 -11.25 6.55
CA VAL A 113 3.95 -12.20 5.67
C VAL A 113 4.48 -12.08 4.24
N LEU A 114 4.75 -10.87 3.78
CA LEU A 114 5.35 -10.65 2.45
C LEU A 114 6.74 -11.26 2.35
N ASP A 115 7.60 -11.07 3.36
CA ASP A 115 8.92 -11.68 3.42
C ASP A 115 8.81 -13.22 3.41
N PHE A 116 7.90 -13.78 4.21
CA PHE A 116 7.64 -15.22 4.21
C PHE A 116 7.18 -15.72 2.83
N LEU A 117 6.29 -14.99 2.16
CA LEU A 117 5.82 -15.36 0.83
C LEU A 117 6.94 -15.29 -0.21
N VAL A 118 7.80 -14.27 -0.16
CA VAL A 118 8.97 -14.15 -1.05
C VAL A 118 9.94 -15.30 -0.84
N ASP A 119 10.26 -15.64 0.41
CA ASP A 119 11.19 -16.71 0.75
C ASP A 119 10.66 -18.11 0.35
N ASN A 120 9.34 -18.29 0.37
CA ASN A 120 8.69 -19.56 0.02
C ASN A 120 8.09 -19.58 -1.40
N CYS A 121 8.21 -18.49 -2.16
CA CYS A 121 7.75 -18.44 -3.53
C CYS A 121 8.71 -19.26 -4.40
N LYS A 122 8.20 -20.36 -4.99
CA LYS A 122 8.93 -21.04 -6.07
C LYS A 122 8.88 -20.11 -7.28
N GLN A 123 10.00 -19.50 -7.62
CA GLN A 123 10.14 -18.84 -8.90
C GLN A 123 10.02 -19.91 -9.99
N THR A 124 8.84 -20.02 -10.58
CA THR A 124 8.71 -20.67 -11.86
C THR A 124 9.33 -19.71 -12.87
N GLU A 125 10.43 -20.11 -13.49
CA GLU A 125 10.99 -19.44 -14.66
C GLU A 125 10.01 -19.63 -15.83
N ASP A 126 8.93 -18.88 -15.82
CA ASP A 126 8.06 -18.72 -16.97
C ASP A 126 8.28 -17.36 -17.59
N ALA A 127 9.15 -17.46 -18.60
CA ALA A 127 9.08 -16.77 -19.88
C ALA A 127 8.71 -15.29 -19.88
N SER A 128 9.72 -14.48 -20.18
CA SER A 128 9.64 -13.33 -21.07
C SER A 128 8.71 -12.19 -20.67
N THR A 129 9.26 -11.27 -19.89
CA THR A 129 9.10 -9.88 -20.26
C THR A 129 10.46 -9.19 -20.12
N SER A 130 11.24 -9.26 -21.18
CA SER A 130 12.41 -8.41 -21.38
C SER A 130 11.91 -6.98 -21.54
N THR A 131 11.83 -6.26 -20.44
CA THR A 131 11.71 -4.80 -20.50
C THR A 131 13.11 -4.27 -20.74
N GLY A 132 13.37 -3.95 -22.02
CA GLY A 132 14.63 -3.40 -22.46
C GLY A 132 14.99 -2.14 -21.68
N THR A 133 16.03 -2.24 -20.90
CA THR A 133 16.73 -1.07 -20.35
C THR A 133 17.46 -0.40 -21.52
N SER A 134 16.88 0.70 -22.02
CA SER A 134 17.56 1.59 -22.97
C SER A 134 18.77 2.20 -22.29
N SER A 135 19.93 1.61 -22.54
CA SER A 135 21.23 2.22 -22.29
C SER A 135 21.38 3.42 -23.24
N THR A 136 21.26 4.62 -22.71
CA THR A 136 21.66 5.85 -23.38
C THR A 136 23.18 5.87 -23.49
N GLY A 137 23.68 5.42 -24.64
CA GLY A 137 25.07 5.60 -25.03
C GLY A 137 25.30 7.05 -25.39
N THR A 138 26.17 7.70 -24.66
CA THR A 138 26.75 9.02 -24.94
C THR A 138 27.60 8.91 -26.23
N PRO A 139 27.42 9.78 -27.24
CA PRO A 139 28.38 9.83 -28.34
C PRO A 139 29.62 10.58 -27.87
N SER A 140 30.74 9.86 -27.89
CA SER A 140 32.06 10.44 -27.77
C SER A 140 32.38 11.18 -29.06
N THR A 141 32.61 12.48 -28.98
CA THR A 141 33.21 13.28 -30.02
C THR A 141 34.70 13.03 -29.96
N ASP A 142 35.26 12.40 -30.98
CA ASP A 142 36.70 12.51 -31.29
C ASP A 142 36.89 13.26 -32.57
N ASP A 143 37.66 14.29 -32.38
CA ASP A 143 38.17 15.27 -33.30
C ASP A 143 39.22 14.68 -34.24
N LYS A 144 39.05 14.87 -35.54
CA LYS A 144 40.18 15.27 -36.44
C LYS A 144 39.68 15.61 -37.83
#